data_ff2ddf3fdd5579392adb465867e4a0d2
#
_entry.id   ff2ddf3fdd5579392adb465867e4a0d2
#
_cell.length_a   1.000
_cell.length_b   1.000
_cell.length_c   1.000
_cell.angle_alpha   90.00
_cell.angle_beta   90.00
_cell.angle_gamma   90.00
#
_symmetry.space_group_name_H-M   'P 1'
#
loop_
_entity.id
_entity.type
_entity.pdbx_description
1 polymer ?
#
loop_
_entity_poly.entity_id
_entity_poly.type
_entity_poly.pdbx_seq_one_letter_code
_entity_poly.pdbx_strand_id
1 'polypeptide(L)'
;MASDDIVVGLDIGTSKIATIIGNTWQSDPEKIEIVGVGKSPSEGLRKGVVVDIEKTTASIRESVKEAETMAGVQVGSVYAGIAGGHIMGHTSEGVVAVAGEGHEITKSDVDRAINTAKATATPVDREVIHVLPQDFSVDEQEGIKHPIGMSGIRLQANVHIITGAVASVQTLLKSVNNAGLSVEDIVLEPIASADSILSIDEKSVGVTLADMGGGT
;
A
#
# COMPACT_ATOMS: atom_id res chain seq x y z
N MET A 1 16.35 10.51 -25.32
CA MET A 1 15.30 9.50 -25.07
C MET A 1 15.02 9.63 -23.60
N ALA A 2 13.77 9.93 -23.18
CA ALA A 2 13.40 9.91 -21.79
C ALA A 2 13.65 8.48 -21.29
N SER A 3 14.31 8.32 -20.15
CA SER A 3 14.45 7.02 -19.51
C SER A 3 13.06 6.59 -19.09
N ASP A 4 12.56 5.51 -19.66
CA ASP A 4 11.35 4.86 -19.20
C ASP A 4 11.66 4.30 -17.81
N ASP A 5 10.91 4.72 -16.81
CA ASP A 5 11.06 4.20 -15.46
C ASP A 5 10.31 2.87 -15.37
N ILE A 6 11.01 1.84 -14.91
CA ILE A 6 10.43 0.51 -14.71
C ILE A 6 9.81 0.45 -13.31
N VAL A 7 8.56 0.02 -13.26
CA VAL A 7 7.87 -0.30 -12.00
C VAL A 7 7.56 -1.79 -11.95
N VAL A 8 7.77 -2.41 -10.79
CA VAL A 8 7.57 -3.85 -10.63
C VAL A 8 6.65 -4.13 -9.45
N GLY A 9 5.53 -4.79 -9.73
CA GLY A 9 4.61 -5.31 -8.71
C GLY A 9 4.88 -6.80 -8.45
N LEU A 10 4.97 -7.17 -7.17
CA LEU A 10 5.15 -8.54 -6.71
C LEU A 10 3.98 -8.92 -5.80
N ASP A 11 3.08 -9.75 -6.29
CA ASP A 11 1.98 -10.37 -5.54
C ASP A 11 2.46 -11.68 -4.93
N ILE A 12 2.48 -11.76 -3.58
CA ILE A 12 2.94 -12.93 -2.83
C ILE A 12 1.73 -13.66 -2.24
N GLY A 13 0.94 -14.27 -3.11
CA GLY A 13 -0.29 -14.95 -2.75
C GLY A 13 -0.09 -16.37 -2.20
N THR A 14 -1.14 -16.92 -1.56
CA THR A 14 -1.09 -18.28 -0.96
C THR A 14 -1.02 -19.40 -2.01
N SER A 15 -1.59 -19.21 -3.21
CA SER A 15 -1.64 -20.25 -4.24
C SER A 15 -0.63 -20.03 -5.36
N LYS A 16 -0.28 -18.78 -5.62
CA LYS A 16 0.67 -18.37 -6.66
C LYS A 16 1.45 -17.15 -6.20
N ILE A 17 2.64 -16.96 -6.74
CA ILE A 17 3.37 -15.69 -6.73
C ILE A 17 3.34 -15.14 -8.15
N ALA A 18 3.05 -13.85 -8.30
CA ALA A 18 3.03 -13.19 -9.60
C ALA A 18 3.89 -11.94 -9.58
N THR A 19 4.68 -11.76 -10.63
CA THR A 19 5.51 -10.58 -10.87
C THR A 19 5.04 -9.90 -12.14
N ILE A 20 4.80 -8.60 -12.08
CA ILE A 20 4.40 -7.78 -13.22
C ILE A 20 5.40 -6.65 -13.38
N ILE A 21 5.98 -6.52 -14.57
CA ILE A 21 6.90 -5.44 -14.92
C ILE A 21 6.17 -4.50 -15.88
N GLY A 22 6.11 -3.22 -15.50
CA GLY A 22 5.51 -2.15 -16.27
C GLY A 22 6.51 -1.06 -16.61
N ASN A 23 6.39 -0.48 -17.80
CA ASN A 23 7.03 0.77 -18.18
C ASN A 23 6.10 1.92 -17.86
N THR A 24 6.64 2.99 -17.27
CA THR A 24 5.97 4.27 -17.07
C THR A 24 6.64 5.35 -17.91
N TRP A 25 5.91 6.41 -18.24
CA TRP A 25 6.46 7.54 -18.99
C TRP A 25 6.41 8.81 -18.15
N GLN A 26 7.48 9.58 -18.15
CA GLN A 26 7.50 10.88 -17.45
C GLN A 26 6.43 11.87 -17.99
N SER A 27 6.03 11.71 -19.27
CA SER A 27 4.99 12.53 -19.90
C SER A 27 3.56 12.12 -19.51
N ASP A 28 3.36 10.91 -19.03
CA ASP A 28 2.07 10.36 -18.62
C ASP A 28 2.29 9.28 -17.53
N PRO A 29 2.53 9.69 -16.28
CA PRO A 29 2.84 8.76 -15.20
C PRO A 29 1.69 7.82 -14.82
N GLU A 30 0.47 8.13 -15.23
CA GLU A 30 -0.71 7.28 -14.99
C GLU A 30 -0.81 6.11 -15.97
N LYS A 31 -0.08 6.21 -17.10
CA LYS A 31 -0.06 5.16 -18.11
C LYS A 31 1.05 4.15 -17.79
N ILE A 32 0.66 2.90 -17.60
CA ILE A 32 1.57 1.76 -17.39
C ILE A 32 1.39 0.77 -18.54
N GLU A 33 2.47 0.47 -19.24
CA GLU A 33 2.51 -0.62 -20.24
C GLU A 33 3.13 -1.86 -19.62
N ILE A 34 2.39 -2.96 -19.59
CA ILE A 34 2.91 -4.23 -19.08
C ILE A 34 3.85 -4.85 -20.11
N VAL A 35 5.12 -4.99 -19.72
CA VAL A 35 6.19 -5.53 -20.60
C VAL A 35 6.66 -6.91 -20.14
N GLY A 36 6.40 -7.31 -18.90
CA GLY A 36 6.76 -8.62 -18.39
C GLY A 36 5.76 -9.14 -17.38
N VAL A 37 5.47 -10.42 -17.45
CA VAL A 37 4.63 -11.14 -16.48
C VAL A 37 5.30 -12.46 -16.16
N GLY A 38 5.46 -12.77 -14.87
CA GLY A 38 5.95 -14.06 -14.40
C GLY A 38 5.05 -14.62 -13.32
N LYS A 39 4.92 -15.93 -13.28
CA LYS A 39 4.12 -16.64 -12.28
C LYS A 39 4.84 -17.89 -11.82
N SER A 40 4.73 -18.19 -10.55
CA SER A 40 5.18 -19.46 -9.98
C SER A 40 4.15 -20.02 -9.00
N PRO A 41 4.11 -21.33 -8.79
CA PRO A 41 3.39 -21.91 -7.66
C PRO A 41 3.92 -21.31 -6.36
N SER A 42 3.02 -20.97 -5.45
CA SER A 42 3.42 -20.47 -4.14
C SER A 42 3.69 -21.64 -3.21
N GLU A 43 4.92 -21.75 -2.75
CA GLU A 43 5.29 -22.66 -1.68
C GLU A 43 5.78 -21.83 -0.47
N GLY A 44 5.48 -22.34 0.74
CA GLY A 44 5.92 -21.67 1.97
C GLY A 44 4.97 -20.62 2.52
N LEU A 45 3.79 -20.38 1.91
CA LEU A 45 2.73 -19.53 2.45
C LEU A 45 1.54 -20.34 2.95
N ARG A 46 0.92 -19.85 4.02
CA ARG A 46 -0.35 -20.38 4.54
C ARG A 46 -1.22 -19.22 5.00
N LYS A 47 -2.40 -19.05 4.38
CA LYS A 47 -3.36 -17.99 4.69
C LYS A 47 -2.72 -16.60 4.70
N GLY A 48 -1.94 -16.28 3.66
CA GLY A 48 -1.26 -14.99 3.51
C GLY A 48 -0.06 -14.77 4.45
N VAL A 49 0.38 -15.79 5.21
CA VAL A 49 1.54 -15.69 6.11
C VAL A 49 2.64 -16.61 5.64
N VAL A 50 3.88 -16.13 5.60
CA VAL A 50 5.06 -16.92 5.28
C VAL A 50 5.35 -17.87 6.45
N VAL A 51 5.34 -19.16 6.18
CA VAL A 51 5.66 -20.24 7.15
C VAL A 51 6.98 -20.95 6.81
N ASP A 52 7.50 -20.76 5.60
CA ASP A 52 8.79 -21.28 5.13
C ASP A 52 9.47 -20.23 4.23
N ILE A 53 10.48 -19.56 4.77
CA ILE A 53 11.18 -18.47 4.08
C ILE A 53 11.92 -18.98 2.84
N GLU A 54 12.56 -20.15 2.91
CA GLU A 54 13.39 -20.68 1.82
C GLU A 54 12.53 -21.03 0.61
N LYS A 55 11.40 -21.69 0.83
CA LYS A 55 10.46 -22.03 -0.24
C LYS A 55 9.82 -20.80 -0.85
N THR A 56 9.38 -19.84 -0.01
CA THR A 56 8.82 -18.57 -0.48
C THR A 56 9.84 -17.80 -1.33
N THR A 57 11.10 -17.73 -0.86
CA THR A 57 12.20 -17.09 -1.60
C THR A 57 12.43 -17.76 -2.97
N ALA A 58 12.39 -19.10 -3.03
CA ALA A 58 12.54 -19.82 -4.29
C ALA A 58 11.40 -19.52 -5.28
N SER A 59 10.15 -19.54 -4.79
CA SER A 59 8.98 -19.19 -5.62
C SER A 59 9.04 -17.75 -6.12
N ILE A 60 9.48 -16.79 -5.28
CA ILE A 60 9.68 -15.39 -5.70
C ILE A 60 10.70 -15.31 -6.84
N ARG A 61 11.86 -15.95 -6.69
CA ARG A 61 12.92 -15.95 -7.73
C ARG A 61 12.42 -16.52 -9.05
N GLU A 62 11.64 -17.58 -9.01
CA GLU A 62 11.08 -18.22 -10.21
C GLU A 62 10.14 -17.26 -10.94
N SER A 63 9.19 -16.64 -10.22
CA SER A 63 8.26 -15.67 -10.78
C SER A 63 8.97 -14.45 -11.37
N VAL A 64 9.95 -13.89 -10.66
CA VAL A 64 10.74 -12.73 -11.14
C VAL A 64 11.53 -13.09 -12.38
N LYS A 65 12.21 -14.24 -12.41
CA LYS A 65 13.00 -14.68 -13.55
C LYS A 65 12.15 -14.86 -14.82
N GLU A 66 10.92 -15.34 -14.69
CA GLU A 66 10.00 -15.46 -15.82
C GLU A 66 9.63 -14.08 -16.36
N ALA A 67 9.28 -13.14 -15.48
CA ALA A 67 8.95 -11.76 -15.84
C ALA A 67 10.13 -11.04 -16.51
N GLU A 68 11.34 -11.17 -15.95
CA GLU A 68 12.60 -10.63 -16.52
C GLU A 68 12.88 -11.17 -17.92
N THR A 69 12.68 -12.49 -18.12
CA THR A 69 12.89 -13.13 -19.41
C THR A 69 11.93 -12.58 -20.46
N MET A 70 10.68 -12.31 -20.10
CA MET A 70 9.68 -11.74 -20.99
C MET A 70 9.98 -10.28 -21.31
N ALA A 71 10.34 -9.48 -20.31
CA ALA A 71 10.58 -8.05 -20.44
C ALA A 71 11.97 -7.71 -21.02
N GLY A 72 12.95 -8.63 -20.93
CA GLY A 72 14.34 -8.37 -21.32
C GLY A 72 15.11 -7.44 -20.41
N VAL A 73 14.68 -7.30 -19.15
CA VAL A 73 15.29 -6.42 -18.13
C VAL A 73 15.59 -7.18 -16.84
N GLN A 74 16.43 -6.62 -15.99
CA GLN A 74 16.67 -7.14 -14.64
C GLN A 74 15.92 -6.32 -13.61
N VAL A 75 15.33 -7.00 -12.60
CA VAL A 75 14.56 -6.41 -11.52
C VAL A 75 15.46 -6.26 -10.28
N GLY A 76 15.61 -5.02 -9.80
CA GLY A 76 16.35 -4.71 -8.57
C GLY A 76 15.45 -4.41 -7.38
N SER A 77 14.27 -3.81 -7.63
CA SER A 77 13.32 -3.41 -6.60
C SER A 77 11.88 -3.69 -7.00
N VAL A 78 11.01 -3.85 -5.99
CA VAL A 78 9.60 -4.21 -6.19
C VAL A 78 8.68 -3.50 -5.19
N TYR A 79 7.44 -3.26 -5.59
CA TYR A 79 6.32 -3.02 -4.69
C TYR A 79 5.73 -4.38 -4.31
N ALA A 80 5.76 -4.71 -3.02
CA ALA A 80 5.32 -6.02 -2.53
C ALA A 80 3.88 -5.99 -2.03
N GLY A 81 3.04 -6.86 -2.57
CA GLY A 81 1.69 -7.10 -2.08
C GLY A 81 1.68 -7.80 -0.73
N ILE A 82 0.75 -7.43 0.13
CA ILE A 82 0.50 -8.09 1.41
C ILE A 82 -1.00 -8.29 1.64
N ALA A 83 -1.37 -9.49 2.08
CA ALA A 83 -2.70 -9.82 2.55
C ALA A 83 -2.64 -10.87 3.67
N GLY A 84 -3.73 -11.11 4.34
CA GLY A 84 -3.81 -12.19 5.34
C GLY A 84 -4.48 -11.77 6.65
N GLY A 85 -4.80 -12.76 7.48
CA GLY A 85 -5.50 -12.55 8.75
C GLY A 85 -4.73 -11.77 9.82
N HIS A 86 -3.46 -11.44 9.56
CA HIS A 86 -2.64 -10.60 10.43
C HIS A 86 -2.80 -9.10 10.11
N ILE A 87 -3.49 -8.75 9.04
CA ILE A 87 -3.82 -7.38 8.68
C ILE A 87 -5.06 -6.94 9.47
N MET A 88 -5.02 -5.72 10.00
CA MET A 88 -6.16 -5.09 10.70
C MET A 88 -6.29 -3.65 10.26
N GLY A 89 -7.53 -3.23 10.05
CA GLY A 89 -7.90 -1.84 9.82
C GLY A 89 -8.68 -1.28 11.00
N HIS A 90 -8.42 -0.05 11.39
CA HIS A 90 -9.18 0.68 12.41
C HIS A 90 -9.20 2.16 12.08
N THR A 91 -10.23 2.85 12.51
CA THR A 91 -10.34 4.30 12.37
C THR A 91 -9.81 4.98 13.62
N SER A 92 -9.03 6.02 13.43
CA SER A 92 -8.46 6.85 14.50
C SER A 92 -8.67 8.32 14.18
N GLU A 93 -8.73 9.12 15.24
CA GLU A 93 -8.88 10.57 15.16
C GLU A 93 -7.62 11.26 15.67
N GLY A 94 -7.15 12.24 14.92
CA GLY A 94 -6.06 13.10 15.35
C GLY A 94 -6.50 14.55 15.39
N VAL A 95 -6.32 15.18 16.53
CA VAL A 95 -6.74 16.57 16.76
C VAL A 95 -5.54 17.46 17.01
N VAL A 96 -5.49 18.60 16.35
CA VAL A 96 -4.44 19.61 16.53
C VAL A 96 -5.06 21.02 16.61
N ALA A 97 -4.39 21.91 17.33
CA ALA A 97 -4.68 23.33 17.24
C ALA A 97 -4.01 23.90 15.97
N VAL A 98 -4.75 24.73 15.25
CA VAL A 98 -4.22 25.49 14.09
C VAL A 98 -3.41 26.67 14.61
N ALA A 99 -2.11 26.66 14.34
CA ALA A 99 -1.17 27.65 14.79
C ALA A 99 -0.71 28.51 13.59
N GLY A 100 -1.16 29.74 13.52
CA GLY A 100 -0.76 30.69 12.45
C GLY A 100 -1.50 31.99 12.56
N GLU A 101 -0.98 33.06 11.94
CA GLU A 101 -1.71 34.31 11.81
C GLU A 101 -2.99 34.09 10.99
N GLY A 102 -4.15 34.45 11.53
CA GLY A 102 -5.44 34.27 10.88
C GLY A 102 -6.03 32.87 10.99
N HIS A 103 -5.38 31.93 11.71
CA HIS A 103 -5.85 30.54 11.87
C HIS A 103 -6.17 29.82 10.54
N GLU A 104 -5.44 30.16 9.49
CA GLU A 104 -5.55 29.47 8.19
C GLU A 104 -4.86 28.12 8.27
N ILE A 105 -5.59 27.05 7.87
CA ILE A 105 -5.11 25.67 7.90
C ILE A 105 -4.10 25.47 6.77
N THR A 106 -2.92 25.03 7.14
CA THR A 106 -1.82 24.72 6.22
C THR A 106 -1.67 23.20 6.02
N LYS A 107 -0.88 22.83 5.00
CA LYS A 107 -0.48 21.42 4.82
C LYS A 107 0.20 20.85 6.07
N SER A 108 1.01 21.64 6.77
CA SER A 108 1.67 21.22 8.02
C SER A 108 0.68 20.87 9.13
N ASP A 109 -0.45 21.59 9.22
CA ASP A 109 -1.49 21.30 10.20
C ASP A 109 -2.20 19.98 9.88
N VAL A 110 -2.49 19.73 8.59
CA VAL A 110 -3.06 18.47 8.11
C VAL A 110 -2.12 17.30 8.41
N ASP A 111 -0.84 17.42 8.07
CA ASP A 111 0.16 16.39 8.34
C ASP A 111 0.29 16.10 9.85
N ARG A 112 0.26 17.13 10.70
CA ARG A 112 0.26 16.99 12.17
C ARG A 112 -0.98 16.25 12.67
N ALA A 113 -2.16 16.57 12.16
CA ALA A 113 -3.40 15.91 12.56
C ALA A 113 -3.37 14.41 12.18
N ILE A 114 -2.94 14.09 10.96
CA ILE A 114 -2.79 12.71 10.49
C ILE A 114 -1.75 11.95 11.35
N ASN A 115 -0.59 12.56 11.63
CA ASN A 115 0.45 11.94 12.46
C ASN A 115 -0.01 11.72 13.91
N THR A 116 -0.85 12.62 14.45
CA THR A 116 -1.46 12.45 15.78
C THR A 116 -2.40 11.24 15.79
N ALA A 117 -3.25 11.09 14.77
CA ALA A 117 -4.12 9.91 14.62
C ALA A 117 -3.30 8.61 14.54
N LYS A 118 -2.22 8.60 13.75
CA LYS A 118 -1.31 7.47 13.58
C LYS A 118 -0.64 7.07 14.91
N ALA A 119 -0.12 8.04 15.66
CA ALA A 119 0.60 7.78 16.91
C ALA A 119 -0.30 7.20 18.02
N THR A 120 -1.56 7.61 18.08
CA THR A 120 -2.51 7.17 19.10
C THR A 120 -2.97 5.71 18.90
N ALA A 121 -2.94 5.21 17.67
CA ALA A 121 -3.65 4.01 17.30
C ALA A 121 -2.75 2.80 16.97
N THR A 122 -1.42 2.93 17.01
CA THR A 122 -0.52 1.85 16.59
C THR A 122 0.04 1.09 17.80
N PRO A 123 -0.38 -0.19 18.03
CA PRO A 123 0.23 -1.04 19.04
C PRO A 123 1.70 -1.36 18.72
N VAL A 124 2.51 -1.67 19.75
CA VAL A 124 3.96 -1.89 19.62
C VAL A 124 4.31 -3.13 18.75
N ASP A 125 3.42 -4.11 18.70
CA ASP A 125 3.58 -5.36 17.95
C ASP A 125 3.03 -5.27 16.52
N ARG A 126 2.60 -4.06 16.09
CA ARG A 126 2.06 -3.83 14.76
C ARG A 126 2.82 -2.74 14.01
N GLU A 127 2.90 -2.89 12.72
CA GLU A 127 3.50 -1.96 11.77
C GLU A 127 2.41 -1.33 10.91
N VAL A 128 2.48 -0.01 10.70
CA VAL A 128 1.54 0.70 9.83
C VAL A 128 1.91 0.44 8.38
N ILE A 129 0.93 -0.08 7.63
CA ILE A 129 1.07 -0.35 6.19
C ILE A 129 0.48 0.82 5.40
N HIS A 130 -0.75 1.24 5.71
CA HIS A 130 -1.39 2.39 5.05
C HIS A 130 -2.03 3.33 6.06
N VAL A 131 -2.02 4.62 5.70
CA VAL A 131 -2.69 5.70 6.42
C VAL A 131 -3.60 6.41 5.41
N LEU A 132 -4.91 6.24 5.55
CA LEU A 132 -5.92 6.68 4.59
C LEU A 132 -6.82 7.73 5.24
N PRO A 133 -6.55 9.04 5.05
CA PRO A 133 -7.44 10.08 5.52
C PRO A 133 -8.83 9.93 4.88
N GLN A 134 -9.86 9.93 5.71
CA GLN A 134 -11.26 9.80 5.27
C GLN A 134 -11.92 11.15 5.07
N ASP A 135 -11.89 11.97 6.11
CA ASP A 135 -12.39 13.33 6.14
C ASP A 135 -11.73 14.12 7.28
N PHE A 136 -12.06 15.39 7.33
CA PHE A 136 -11.59 16.32 8.34
C PHE A 136 -12.77 17.07 8.95
N SER A 137 -12.56 17.57 10.17
CA SER A 137 -13.46 18.52 10.82
C SER A 137 -12.69 19.78 11.20
N VAL A 138 -13.25 20.92 10.89
CA VAL A 138 -12.71 22.24 11.27
C VAL A 138 -13.67 22.85 12.28
N ASP A 139 -13.23 23.04 13.51
CA ASP A 139 -14.06 23.44 14.65
C ASP A 139 -15.28 22.50 14.82
N GLU A 140 -16.48 22.95 14.48
CA GLU A 140 -17.73 22.16 14.54
C GLU A 140 -18.20 21.64 13.16
N GLN A 141 -17.49 21.98 12.08
CA GLN A 141 -17.87 21.58 10.74
C GLN A 141 -17.19 20.27 10.35
N GLU A 142 -17.98 19.23 10.13
CA GLU A 142 -17.55 17.87 9.79
C GLU A 142 -17.60 17.58 8.28
N GLY A 143 -16.99 16.46 7.85
CA GLY A 143 -17.10 15.94 6.47
C GLY A 143 -16.30 16.70 5.42
N ILE A 144 -15.31 17.49 5.84
CA ILE A 144 -14.48 18.29 4.95
C ILE A 144 -13.44 17.38 4.27
N LYS A 145 -13.33 17.45 2.93
CA LYS A 145 -12.33 16.68 2.17
C LYS A 145 -11.02 17.45 1.96
N HIS A 146 -11.09 18.77 1.84
CA HIS A 146 -9.95 19.63 1.56
C HIS A 146 -9.90 20.80 2.54
N PRO A 147 -9.30 20.64 3.73
CA PRO A 147 -9.32 21.66 4.77
C PRO A 147 -8.27 22.78 4.55
N ILE A 148 -7.27 22.57 3.69
CA ILE A 148 -6.19 23.55 3.44
C ILE A 148 -6.77 24.87 2.90
N GLY A 149 -6.38 25.99 3.51
CA GLY A 149 -6.87 27.34 3.18
C GLY A 149 -8.16 27.73 3.93
N MET A 150 -8.79 26.81 4.66
CA MET A 150 -9.91 27.15 5.55
C MET A 150 -9.39 27.79 6.84
N SER A 151 -10.21 28.63 7.48
CA SER A 151 -9.89 29.22 8.77
C SER A 151 -10.60 28.48 9.90
N GLY A 152 -9.88 28.17 10.98
CA GLY A 152 -10.41 27.50 12.16
C GLY A 152 -9.36 27.35 13.24
N ILE A 153 -9.79 27.14 14.48
CA ILE A 153 -8.90 27.02 15.64
C ILE A 153 -8.47 25.57 15.86
N ARG A 154 -9.36 24.61 15.53
CA ARG A 154 -9.17 23.18 15.75
C ARG A 154 -9.34 22.42 14.42
N LEU A 155 -8.33 21.63 14.08
CA LEU A 155 -8.39 20.68 12.96
C LEU A 155 -8.40 19.25 13.53
N GLN A 156 -9.37 18.44 13.12
CA GLN A 156 -9.44 17.01 13.37
C GLN A 156 -9.35 16.25 12.06
N ALA A 157 -8.54 15.21 12.01
CA ALA A 157 -8.46 14.27 10.91
C ALA A 157 -9.06 12.92 11.33
N ASN A 158 -10.01 12.41 10.55
CA ASN A 158 -10.49 11.03 10.65
C ASN A 158 -9.70 10.16 9.69
N VAL A 159 -8.97 9.18 10.20
CA VAL A 159 -8.00 8.42 9.42
C VAL A 159 -8.26 6.93 9.59
N HIS A 160 -8.38 6.21 8.48
CA HIS A 160 -8.37 4.76 8.50
C HIS A 160 -6.92 4.28 8.42
N ILE A 161 -6.48 3.52 9.42
CA ILE A 161 -5.12 3.04 9.57
C ILE A 161 -5.12 1.53 9.38
N ILE A 162 -4.32 1.06 8.43
CA ILE A 162 -4.13 -0.36 8.16
C ILE A 162 -2.78 -0.79 8.72
N THR A 163 -2.79 -1.83 9.54
CA THR A 163 -1.61 -2.35 10.22
C THR A 163 -1.43 -3.84 9.97
N GLY A 164 -0.18 -4.30 9.96
CA GLY A 164 0.19 -5.72 9.94
C GLY A 164 0.96 -6.12 11.20
N ALA A 165 0.92 -7.39 11.57
CA ALA A 165 1.79 -7.90 12.64
C ALA A 165 3.26 -7.75 12.22
N VAL A 166 4.10 -7.11 13.04
CA VAL A 166 5.52 -6.85 12.75
C VAL A 166 6.25 -8.12 12.30
N ALA A 167 6.07 -9.24 13.02
CA ALA A 167 6.73 -10.50 12.68
C ALA A 167 6.37 -11.01 11.27
N SER A 168 5.10 -10.86 10.84
CA SER A 168 4.64 -11.31 9.51
C SER A 168 5.20 -10.42 8.41
N VAL A 169 5.15 -9.10 8.59
CA VAL A 169 5.69 -8.12 7.65
C VAL A 169 7.20 -8.32 7.48
N GLN A 170 7.95 -8.43 8.58
CA GLN A 170 9.40 -8.63 8.54
C GLN A 170 9.81 -9.96 7.89
N THR A 171 9.02 -11.03 8.10
CA THR A 171 9.27 -12.32 7.47
C THR A 171 9.04 -12.27 5.96
N LEU A 172 8.00 -11.55 5.51
CA LEU A 172 7.75 -11.31 4.08
C LEU A 172 8.89 -10.50 3.46
N LEU A 173 9.26 -9.37 4.06
CA LEU A 173 10.39 -8.54 3.61
C LEU A 173 11.68 -9.33 3.51
N LYS A 174 11.97 -10.17 4.51
CA LYS A 174 13.14 -11.06 4.51
C LYS A 174 13.11 -12.04 3.34
N SER A 175 11.94 -12.59 2.99
CA SER A 175 11.82 -13.51 1.85
C SER A 175 12.11 -12.82 0.52
N VAL A 176 11.63 -11.57 0.35
CA VAL A 176 11.90 -10.75 -0.84
C VAL A 176 13.38 -10.36 -0.92
N ASN A 177 13.96 -9.91 0.19
CA ASN A 177 15.39 -9.55 0.25
C ASN A 177 16.30 -10.76 -0.03
N ASN A 178 15.95 -11.94 0.48
CA ASN A 178 16.68 -13.17 0.20
C ASN A 178 16.56 -13.59 -1.27
N ALA A 179 15.52 -13.16 -1.99
CA ALA A 179 15.41 -13.36 -3.44
C ALA A 179 16.37 -12.47 -4.23
N GLY A 180 16.99 -11.48 -3.60
CA GLY A 180 17.94 -10.54 -4.21
C GLY A 180 17.28 -9.22 -4.61
N LEU A 181 16.08 -8.92 -4.10
CA LEU A 181 15.28 -7.75 -4.42
C LEU A 181 15.23 -6.79 -3.24
N SER A 182 15.16 -5.49 -3.51
CA SER A 182 14.77 -4.48 -2.51
C SER A 182 13.27 -4.20 -2.60
N VAL A 183 12.66 -3.91 -1.45
CA VAL A 183 11.24 -3.52 -1.40
C VAL A 183 11.16 -2.00 -1.33
N GLU A 184 10.52 -1.39 -2.34
CA GLU A 184 10.26 0.05 -2.37
C GLU A 184 9.17 0.42 -1.38
N ASP A 185 8.06 -0.33 -1.42
CA ASP A 185 6.96 -0.16 -0.48
C ASP A 185 6.12 -1.44 -0.39
N ILE A 186 5.30 -1.53 0.67
CA ILE A 186 4.34 -2.61 0.88
C ILE A 186 2.94 -2.09 0.59
N VAL A 187 2.20 -2.82 -0.25
CA VAL A 187 0.86 -2.45 -0.67
C VAL A 187 -0.15 -3.50 -0.24
N LEU A 188 -1.24 -3.09 0.40
CA LEU A 188 -2.34 -4.01 0.71
C LEU A 188 -3.01 -4.47 -0.59
N GLU A 189 -3.03 -5.77 -0.85
CA GLU A 189 -3.56 -6.37 -2.09
C GLU A 189 -4.98 -5.91 -2.45
N PRO A 190 -5.97 -5.87 -1.53
CA PRO A 190 -7.29 -5.33 -1.85
C PRO A 190 -7.31 -3.87 -2.31
N ILE A 191 -6.36 -3.03 -1.86
CA ILE A 191 -6.25 -1.64 -2.34
C ILE A 191 -5.74 -1.64 -3.78
N ALA A 192 -4.68 -2.40 -4.06
CA ALA A 192 -4.14 -2.54 -5.41
C ALA A 192 -5.19 -3.10 -6.38
N SER A 193 -5.95 -4.12 -5.96
CA SER A 193 -7.08 -4.67 -6.73
C SER A 193 -8.14 -3.59 -6.99
N ALA A 194 -8.52 -2.82 -5.97
CA ALA A 194 -9.51 -1.74 -6.12
C ALA A 194 -9.06 -0.65 -7.09
N ASP A 195 -7.79 -0.27 -7.03
CA ASP A 195 -7.24 0.77 -7.92
C ASP A 195 -7.15 0.30 -9.37
N SER A 196 -6.92 -0.99 -9.59
CA SER A 196 -6.79 -1.55 -10.94
C SER A 196 -8.12 -1.80 -11.65
N ILE A 197 -9.22 -2.08 -10.91
CA ILE A 197 -10.48 -2.55 -11.50
C ILE A 197 -11.68 -1.64 -11.29
N LEU A 198 -11.68 -0.79 -10.24
CA LEU A 198 -12.81 0.08 -9.94
C LEU A 198 -12.70 1.42 -10.68
N SER A 199 -13.75 1.78 -11.39
CA SER A 199 -13.88 3.09 -12.00
C SER A 199 -14.10 4.18 -10.94
N ILE A 200 -13.85 5.45 -11.32
CA ILE A 200 -14.11 6.61 -10.46
C ILE A 200 -15.58 6.68 -10.06
N ASP A 201 -16.50 6.36 -11.00
CA ASP A 201 -17.93 6.39 -10.76
C ASP A 201 -18.35 5.33 -9.72
N GLU A 202 -17.84 4.11 -9.82
CA GLU A 202 -18.09 3.06 -8.82
C GLU A 202 -17.56 3.46 -7.44
N LYS A 203 -16.36 4.02 -7.37
CA LYS A 203 -15.78 4.54 -6.11
C LYS A 203 -16.64 5.66 -5.52
N SER A 204 -17.25 6.52 -6.35
CA SER A 204 -18.07 7.68 -5.92
C SER A 204 -19.42 7.28 -5.32
N VAL A 205 -20.08 6.25 -5.86
CA VAL A 205 -21.38 5.76 -5.35
C VAL A 205 -21.23 4.77 -4.19
N GLY A 206 -20.00 4.31 -3.95
CA GLY A 206 -19.67 3.30 -2.94
C GLY A 206 -19.89 1.87 -3.45
N VAL A 207 -18.85 1.05 -3.37
CA VAL A 207 -18.84 -0.34 -3.83
C VAL A 207 -18.13 -1.21 -2.80
N THR A 208 -18.52 -2.46 -2.71
CA THR A 208 -17.83 -3.47 -1.92
C THR A 208 -17.02 -4.36 -2.86
N LEU A 209 -15.70 -4.37 -2.71
CA LEU A 209 -14.80 -5.28 -3.38
C LEU A 209 -14.53 -6.49 -2.47
N ALA A 210 -14.78 -7.69 -2.98
CA ALA A 210 -14.41 -8.93 -2.30
C ALA A 210 -13.23 -9.58 -3.05
N ASP A 211 -12.07 -9.58 -2.44
CA ASP A 211 -10.89 -10.29 -2.94
C ASP A 211 -10.84 -11.69 -2.32
N MET A 212 -10.96 -12.73 -3.16
CA MET A 212 -11.00 -14.13 -2.72
C MET A 212 -9.83 -14.89 -3.32
N GLY A 213 -8.78 -15.08 -2.52
CA GLY A 213 -7.58 -15.82 -2.89
C GLY A 213 -7.58 -17.30 -2.48
N GLY A 214 -6.40 -17.93 -2.56
CA GLY A 214 -6.21 -19.34 -2.18
C GLY A 214 -6.17 -19.57 -0.66
N GLY A 215 -6.11 -18.52 0.15
CA GLY A 215 -6.01 -18.65 1.61
C GLY A 215 -6.44 -17.39 2.37
N THR A 216 -6.79 -16.38 1.67
CA THR A 216 -7.30 -15.10 2.18
C THR A 216 -8.52 -14.71 1.40
#